data_b7dd149025276298ba0a6e591435dab7
#
_entry.id   b7dd149025276298ba0a6e591435dab7
#
_cell.length_a   1.000
_cell.length_b   1.000
_cell.length_c   1.000
_cell.angle_alpha   90.00
_cell.angle_beta   90.00
_cell.angle_gamma   90.00
#
_symmetry.space_group_name_H-M   'P 1'
#
loop_
_entity.id
_entity.type
_entity.pdbx_description
1 polymer ?
#
loop_
_entity_poly.entity_id
_entity_poly.type
_entity_poly.pdbx_seq_one_letter_code
_entity_poly.pdbx_strand_id
1 'polypeptide(L)'
;EQEDIFNVVEKLMVKLFKQFSSKKIIKEKFPRIPFEQAMKKYGTDKPDLRNPLIIQEITEIFKRDDVKFDIFKKLVKTGSVVRAIITKNTKNKPRSFFDNIDKWAKDQGASGLAYFTLEQGKEISGKGPVGKFFSEDALKEIMNNCNAEIGDSIFLACGKEKEIEKILSLAREKIASDLEIINKDEFAFCWIVDYPMYEYDDNLKKITFSHNPFSMPQGKIEELNFEKPLEIKAYQYDIVCNGIELSSGAIRNHLPELMYKLFSIAGYDKKELEEKFSGMINAFSFGAPPHGGIAPGIDRIVMLLAGKENIRE
;
A
#
# COMPACT_ATOMS: atom_id res chain seq x y z
N GLU A 1 -7.47 -13.77 20.03
CA GLU A 1 -6.83 -13.79 18.72
C GLU A 1 -7.08 -12.48 17.95
N GLN A 2 -6.40 -12.28 16.83
CA GLN A 2 -6.53 -11.07 16.00
C GLN A 2 -7.97 -10.84 15.55
N GLU A 3 -8.68 -11.89 15.12
CA GLU A 3 -10.07 -11.79 14.67
C GLU A 3 -11.05 -11.40 15.79
N ASP A 4 -10.75 -11.67 17.04
CA ASP A 4 -11.58 -11.24 18.18
C ASP A 4 -11.57 -9.69 18.27
N ILE A 5 -10.39 -9.09 18.09
CA ILE A 5 -10.23 -7.63 18.08
C ILE A 5 -10.95 -7.03 16.87
N PHE A 6 -10.79 -7.61 15.69
CA PHE A 6 -11.46 -7.14 14.48
C PHE A 6 -12.98 -7.17 14.62
N ASN A 7 -13.54 -8.24 15.15
CA ASN A 7 -14.98 -8.39 15.36
C ASN A 7 -15.57 -7.32 16.32
N VAL A 8 -14.83 -6.95 17.35
CA VAL A 8 -15.25 -5.90 18.28
C VAL A 8 -15.17 -4.53 17.61
N VAL A 9 -14.06 -4.24 16.96
CA VAL A 9 -13.79 -2.93 16.36
C VAL A 9 -14.67 -2.67 15.14
N GLU A 10 -14.91 -3.66 14.29
CA GLU A 10 -15.82 -3.52 13.14
C GLU A 10 -17.23 -3.12 13.60
N LYS A 11 -17.77 -3.84 14.58
CA LYS A 11 -19.10 -3.54 15.15
C LYS A 11 -19.16 -2.11 15.72
N LEU A 12 -18.10 -1.70 16.43
CA LEU A 12 -18.01 -0.36 16.99
C LEU A 12 -17.99 0.70 15.88
N MET A 13 -17.10 0.56 14.89
CA MET A 13 -16.96 1.53 13.80
C MET A 13 -18.23 1.63 12.95
N VAL A 14 -18.82 0.48 12.58
CA VAL A 14 -20.08 0.46 11.82
C VAL A 14 -21.20 1.18 12.57
N LYS A 15 -21.36 0.91 13.88
CA LYS A 15 -22.38 1.55 14.70
C LYS A 15 -22.15 3.06 14.82
N LEU A 16 -20.89 3.46 15.08
CA LEU A 16 -20.49 4.85 15.24
C LEU A 16 -20.74 5.66 13.96
N PHE A 17 -20.26 5.17 12.83
CA PHE A 17 -20.38 5.88 11.55
C PHE A 17 -21.84 5.96 11.06
N LYS A 18 -22.64 4.91 11.26
CA LYS A 18 -24.08 4.94 10.97
C LYS A 18 -24.85 5.90 11.88
N GLN A 19 -24.44 6.07 13.14
CA GLN A 19 -25.13 6.95 14.09
C GLN A 19 -24.85 8.44 13.82
N PHE A 20 -23.63 8.78 13.41
CA PHE A 20 -23.18 10.16 13.31
C PHE A 20 -22.97 10.65 11.87
N SER A 21 -23.28 9.84 10.85
CA SER A 21 -23.19 10.25 9.46
C SER A 21 -24.29 9.63 8.61
N SER A 22 -24.73 10.36 7.59
CA SER A 22 -25.65 9.86 6.55
C SER A 22 -24.92 9.17 5.39
N LYS A 23 -23.59 9.23 5.34
CA LYS A 23 -22.79 8.59 4.28
C LYS A 23 -22.86 7.08 4.39
N LYS A 24 -22.80 6.39 3.23
CA LYS A 24 -22.90 4.95 3.15
C LYS A 24 -21.56 4.28 3.49
N ILE A 25 -21.61 3.23 4.32
CA ILE A 25 -20.47 2.30 4.48
C ILE A 25 -20.53 1.28 3.35
N ILE A 26 -19.50 1.20 2.51
CA ILE A 26 -19.47 0.34 1.31
C ILE A 26 -19.60 -1.15 1.69
N LYS A 27 -18.84 -1.57 2.72
CA LYS A 27 -18.87 -2.94 3.26
C LYS A 27 -18.78 -2.90 4.78
N GLU A 28 -19.72 -3.53 5.46
CA GLU A 28 -19.70 -3.59 6.94
C GLU A 28 -18.74 -4.64 7.49
N LYS A 29 -18.42 -5.67 6.71
CA LYS A 29 -17.30 -6.56 6.97
C LYS A 29 -16.09 -6.01 6.22
N PHE A 30 -15.13 -5.48 6.95
CA PHE A 30 -13.99 -4.79 6.37
C PHE A 30 -13.02 -5.79 5.71
N PRO A 31 -12.57 -5.55 4.47
CA PRO A 31 -11.59 -6.41 3.82
C PRO A 31 -10.26 -6.41 4.59
N ARG A 32 -9.62 -7.59 4.67
CA ARG A 32 -8.27 -7.76 5.18
C ARG A 32 -7.31 -7.71 3.99
N ILE A 33 -6.40 -6.77 4.00
CA ILE A 33 -5.42 -6.56 2.92
C ILE A 33 -4.03 -6.73 3.53
N PRO A 34 -3.27 -7.75 3.13
CA PRO A 34 -1.88 -7.89 3.55
C PRO A 34 -1.06 -6.65 3.16
N PHE A 35 -0.16 -6.21 4.03
CA PHE A 35 0.68 -5.03 3.82
C PHE A 35 1.39 -5.05 2.45
N GLU A 36 2.02 -6.18 2.10
CA GLU A 36 2.69 -6.34 0.81
C GLU A 36 1.73 -6.13 -0.38
N GLN A 37 0.49 -6.62 -0.26
CA GLN A 37 -0.53 -6.45 -1.28
C GLN A 37 -1.01 -5.00 -1.36
N ALA A 38 -1.12 -4.30 -0.22
CA ALA A 38 -1.46 -2.88 -0.17
C ALA A 38 -0.40 -2.04 -0.88
N MET A 39 0.88 -2.29 -0.60
CA MET A 39 1.99 -1.60 -1.26
C MET A 39 2.01 -1.86 -2.76
N LYS A 40 1.86 -3.11 -3.21
CA LYS A 40 1.85 -3.46 -4.65
C LYS A 40 0.67 -2.85 -5.40
N LYS A 41 -0.55 -2.89 -4.81
CA LYS A 41 -1.79 -2.46 -5.50
C LYS A 41 -2.10 -0.98 -5.39
N TYR A 42 -1.68 -0.35 -4.28
CA TYR A 42 -2.05 1.03 -3.97
C TYR A 42 -0.84 1.94 -3.75
N GLY A 43 0.35 1.37 -3.56
CA GLY A 43 1.59 2.09 -3.25
C GLY A 43 1.61 2.69 -1.85
N THR A 44 0.70 2.26 -0.98
CA THR A 44 0.54 2.77 0.39
C THR A 44 -0.12 1.72 1.28
N ASP A 45 0.22 1.73 2.56
CA ASP A 45 -0.45 0.97 3.62
C ASP A 45 -1.74 1.65 4.13
N LYS A 46 -2.11 2.80 3.56
CA LYS A 46 -3.33 3.56 3.91
C LYS A 46 -4.16 3.88 2.65
N PRO A 47 -4.65 2.84 1.94
CA PRO A 47 -5.36 3.06 0.68
C PRO A 47 -6.75 3.68 0.88
N ASP A 48 -7.10 4.63 0.01
CA ASP A 48 -8.51 4.98 -0.18
C ASP A 48 -9.14 3.98 -1.16
N LEU A 49 -10.01 3.10 -0.62
CA LEU A 49 -10.67 2.08 -1.42
C LEU A 49 -11.89 2.60 -2.19
N ARG A 50 -12.28 3.86 -2.04
CA ARG A 50 -13.25 4.53 -2.91
C ARG A 50 -12.64 4.81 -4.28
N ASN A 51 -11.31 4.95 -4.34
CA ASN A 51 -10.57 5.11 -5.58
C ASN A 51 -10.43 3.74 -6.29
N PRO A 52 -11.07 3.54 -7.46
CA PRO A 52 -11.05 2.26 -8.15
C PRO A 52 -9.74 1.97 -8.90
N LEU A 53 -8.85 2.94 -9.01
CA LEU A 53 -7.59 2.78 -9.71
C LEU A 53 -6.66 1.85 -8.93
N ILE A 54 -6.03 0.90 -9.62
CA ILE A 54 -5.10 -0.07 -9.06
C ILE A 54 -3.78 0.00 -9.83
N ILE A 55 -2.68 -0.09 -9.10
CA ILE A 55 -1.35 -0.21 -9.69
C ILE A 55 -1.16 -1.64 -10.17
N GLN A 56 -0.72 -1.81 -11.42
CA GLN A 56 -0.48 -3.10 -12.08
C GLN A 56 1.00 -3.27 -12.36
N GLU A 57 1.53 -4.47 -12.09
CA GLU A 57 2.90 -4.84 -12.41
C GLU A 57 2.99 -5.30 -13.87
N ILE A 58 3.82 -4.66 -14.67
CA ILE A 58 4.00 -4.96 -16.10
C ILE A 58 5.47 -5.05 -16.54
N THR A 59 6.39 -5.24 -15.62
CA THR A 59 7.83 -5.31 -15.90
C THR A 59 8.17 -6.36 -16.95
N GLU A 60 7.49 -7.54 -16.93
CA GLU A 60 7.76 -8.64 -17.87
C GLU A 60 7.47 -8.25 -19.33
N ILE A 61 6.51 -7.37 -19.56
CA ILE A 61 6.21 -6.84 -20.90
C ILE A 61 7.45 -6.15 -21.52
N PHE A 62 8.24 -5.49 -20.70
CA PHE A 62 9.44 -4.78 -21.17
C PHE A 62 10.66 -5.68 -21.42
N LYS A 63 10.57 -6.98 -21.09
CA LYS A 63 11.58 -7.98 -21.46
C LYS A 63 11.35 -8.54 -22.86
N ARG A 64 10.18 -8.35 -23.45
CA ARG A 64 9.82 -8.84 -24.79
C ARG A 64 10.64 -8.14 -25.89
N ASP A 65 10.93 -8.85 -26.97
CA ASP A 65 11.70 -8.30 -28.11
C ASP A 65 10.85 -7.37 -29.01
N ASP A 66 9.53 -7.55 -28.99
CA ASP A 66 8.58 -6.75 -29.78
C ASP A 66 8.14 -5.44 -29.11
N VAL A 67 8.66 -5.13 -27.91
CA VAL A 67 8.58 -3.84 -27.26
C VAL A 67 9.86 -3.06 -27.53
N LYS A 68 9.73 -1.86 -28.12
CA LYS A 68 10.87 -1.03 -28.59
C LYS A 68 11.13 0.20 -27.71
N PHE A 69 10.61 0.24 -26.48
CA PHE A 69 10.83 1.35 -25.56
C PHE A 69 12.15 1.14 -24.78
N ASP A 70 13.26 1.41 -25.46
CA ASP A 70 14.62 1.07 -25.02
C ASP A 70 15.02 1.68 -23.67
N ILE A 71 14.51 2.86 -23.33
CA ILE A 71 14.80 3.51 -22.04
C ILE A 71 14.35 2.62 -20.89
N PHE A 72 13.08 2.16 -20.91
CA PHE A 72 12.56 1.29 -19.87
C PHE A 72 13.20 -0.10 -19.90
N LYS A 73 13.45 -0.65 -21.09
CA LYS A 73 14.14 -1.94 -21.24
C LYS A 73 15.53 -1.94 -20.58
N LYS A 74 16.29 -0.85 -20.75
CA LYS A 74 17.62 -0.71 -20.12
C LYS A 74 17.50 -0.67 -18.60
N LEU A 75 16.57 0.10 -18.06
CA LEU A 75 16.34 0.19 -16.62
C LEU A 75 15.87 -1.16 -16.04
N VAL A 76 14.97 -1.88 -16.71
CA VAL A 76 14.52 -3.21 -16.29
C VAL A 76 15.68 -4.20 -16.23
N LYS A 77 16.61 -4.17 -17.20
CA LYS A 77 17.84 -5.00 -17.16
C LYS A 77 18.73 -4.72 -15.95
N THR A 78 18.65 -3.54 -15.37
CA THR A 78 19.40 -3.16 -14.16
C THR A 78 18.60 -3.33 -12.87
N GLY A 79 17.46 -4.04 -12.92
CA GLY A 79 16.65 -4.37 -11.74
C GLY A 79 15.54 -3.36 -11.40
N SER A 80 15.25 -2.40 -12.30
CA SER A 80 14.07 -1.55 -12.14
C SER A 80 12.77 -2.30 -12.46
N VAL A 81 11.66 -1.84 -11.89
CA VAL A 81 10.32 -2.34 -12.18
C VAL A 81 9.53 -1.35 -13.05
N VAL A 82 8.57 -1.84 -13.80
CA VAL A 82 7.61 -1.02 -14.54
C VAL A 82 6.22 -1.32 -14.04
N ARG A 83 5.53 -0.29 -13.57
CA ARG A 83 4.15 -0.40 -13.10
C ARG A 83 3.25 0.57 -13.85
N ALA A 84 1.97 0.21 -13.93
CA ALA A 84 0.96 0.95 -14.69
C ALA A 84 -0.27 1.29 -13.83
N ILE A 85 -0.91 2.41 -14.17
CA ILE A 85 -2.28 2.74 -13.75
C ILE A 85 -3.13 2.81 -15.00
N ILE A 86 -4.25 2.07 -15.00
CA ILE A 86 -5.21 2.05 -16.11
C ILE A 86 -6.40 2.94 -15.76
N THR A 87 -6.77 3.83 -16.66
CA THR A 87 -7.94 4.70 -16.53
C THR A 87 -8.98 4.35 -17.57
N LYS A 88 -10.18 3.99 -17.11
CA LYS A 88 -11.25 3.50 -17.97
C LYS A 88 -11.87 4.59 -18.84
N ASN A 89 -12.04 4.31 -20.14
CA ASN A 89 -12.73 5.17 -21.10
C ASN A 89 -12.20 6.62 -21.20
N THR A 90 -10.89 6.81 -21.06
CA THR A 90 -10.26 8.15 -21.01
C THR A 90 -9.58 8.57 -22.32
N LYS A 91 -9.65 7.77 -23.39
CA LYS A 91 -9.03 8.10 -24.70
C LYS A 91 -9.43 9.45 -25.27
N ASN A 92 -10.65 9.91 -24.95
CA ASN A 92 -11.20 11.17 -25.46
C ASN A 92 -10.84 12.39 -24.59
N LYS A 93 -10.11 12.21 -23.49
CA LYS A 93 -9.58 13.32 -22.71
C LYS A 93 -8.59 14.13 -23.58
N PRO A 94 -8.55 15.47 -23.44
CA PRO A 94 -7.63 16.29 -24.20
C PRO A 94 -6.19 15.95 -23.83
N ARG A 95 -5.28 16.16 -24.79
CA ARG A 95 -3.85 15.91 -24.59
C ARG A 95 -3.29 16.61 -23.33
N SER A 96 -3.78 17.82 -23.06
CA SER A 96 -3.39 18.58 -21.85
C SER A 96 -3.69 17.85 -20.55
N PHE A 97 -4.71 17.00 -20.47
CA PHE A 97 -4.98 16.17 -19.29
C PHE A 97 -3.78 15.26 -19.00
N PHE A 98 -3.27 14.56 -19.99
CA PHE A 98 -2.15 13.64 -19.86
C PHE A 98 -0.83 14.38 -19.61
N ASP A 99 -0.58 15.45 -20.38
CA ASP A 99 0.65 16.25 -20.25
C ASP A 99 0.73 16.94 -18.85
N ASN A 100 -0.42 17.36 -18.29
CA ASN A 100 -0.47 17.93 -16.93
C ASN A 100 -0.16 16.90 -15.85
N ILE A 101 -0.59 15.64 -16.01
CA ILE A 101 -0.27 14.55 -15.07
C ILE A 101 1.23 14.22 -15.15
N ASP A 102 1.82 14.12 -16.34
CA ASP A 102 3.26 13.91 -16.51
C ASP A 102 4.08 15.05 -15.90
N LYS A 103 3.68 16.30 -16.14
CA LYS A 103 4.32 17.48 -15.54
C LYS A 103 4.22 17.43 -14.01
N TRP A 104 3.02 17.19 -13.50
CA TRP A 104 2.82 17.06 -12.06
C TRP A 104 3.70 15.97 -11.44
N ALA A 105 3.82 14.80 -12.10
CA ALA A 105 4.69 13.73 -11.61
C ALA A 105 6.17 14.16 -11.54
N LYS A 106 6.63 14.93 -12.53
CA LYS A 106 7.98 15.53 -12.51
C LYS A 106 8.16 16.53 -11.38
N ASP A 107 7.16 17.36 -11.11
CA ASP A 107 7.15 18.30 -9.99
C ASP A 107 7.18 17.59 -8.61
N GLN A 108 6.71 16.32 -8.57
CA GLN A 108 6.83 15.43 -7.39
C GLN A 108 8.19 14.68 -7.32
N GLY A 109 9.13 14.97 -8.23
CA GLY A 109 10.45 14.37 -8.26
C GLY A 109 10.57 13.07 -9.05
N ALA A 110 9.53 12.66 -9.79
CA ALA A 110 9.61 11.52 -10.69
C ALA A 110 10.35 11.88 -11.99
N SER A 111 10.89 10.87 -12.68
CA SER A 111 11.44 11.05 -14.03
C SER A 111 10.37 11.37 -15.08
N GLY A 112 9.09 11.22 -14.72
CA GLY A 112 7.91 11.42 -15.54
C GLY A 112 6.92 10.27 -15.39
N LEU A 113 5.75 10.46 -15.95
CA LEU A 113 4.69 9.44 -16.04
C LEU A 113 4.31 9.28 -17.50
N ALA A 114 4.95 8.31 -18.18
CA ALA A 114 4.68 8.05 -19.59
C ALA A 114 3.23 7.57 -19.79
N TYR A 115 2.63 7.86 -20.93
CA TYR A 115 1.26 7.44 -21.18
C TYR A 115 0.99 7.07 -22.63
N PHE A 116 -0.06 6.28 -22.85
CA PHE A 116 -0.69 6.04 -24.13
C PHE A 116 -2.14 5.62 -23.94
N THR A 117 -2.94 5.74 -25.00
CA THR A 117 -4.34 5.29 -25.05
C THR A 117 -4.47 4.08 -25.96
N LEU A 118 -5.37 3.15 -25.63
CA LEU A 118 -5.65 1.97 -26.42
C LEU A 118 -6.71 2.31 -27.49
N GLU A 119 -6.38 2.12 -28.76
CA GLU A 119 -7.27 2.37 -29.89
C GLU A 119 -7.44 1.12 -30.76
N GLN A 120 -8.64 0.95 -31.33
CA GLN A 120 -8.95 -0.07 -32.31
C GLN A 120 -9.03 0.57 -33.67
N GLY A 121 -8.11 0.21 -34.55
CA GLY A 121 -8.18 0.45 -35.98
C GLY A 121 -8.35 -0.86 -36.73
N LYS A 122 -7.54 -1.11 -37.75
CA LYS A 122 -7.42 -2.45 -38.39
C LYS A 122 -6.84 -3.45 -37.37
N GLU A 123 -5.91 -2.98 -36.56
CA GLU A 123 -5.24 -3.68 -35.45
C GLU A 123 -5.35 -2.85 -34.17
N ILE A 124 -5.06 -3.47 -33.03
CA ILE A 124 -4.95 -2.77 -31.74
C ILE A 124 -3.66 -1.95 -31.75
N SER A 125 -3.75 -0.69 -31.40
CA SER A 125 -2.61 0.23 -31.37
C SER A 125 -2.62 1.12 -30.14
N GLY A 126 -1.42 1.54 -29.73
CA GLY A 126 -1.24 2.54 -28.68
C GLY A 126 -1.05 3.94 -29.29
N LYS A 127 -1.88 4.91 -28.91
CA LYS A 127 -1.73 6.30 -29.32
C LYS A 127 -1.19 7.14 -28.17
N GLY A 128 -0.25 8.03 -28.49
CA GLY A 128 0.42 8.88 -27.50
C GLY A 128 1.93 8.77 -27.57
N PRO A 129 2.66 9.41 -26.64
CA PRO A 129 4.11 9.53 -26.74
C PRO A 129 4.85 8.18 -26.81
N VAL A 130 4.35 7.17 -26.08
CA VAL A 130 5.03 5.87 -25.97
C VAL A 130 4.27 4.71 -26.63
N GLY A 131 3.03 4.90 -27.03
CA GLY A 131 2.19 3.83 -27.61
C GLY A 131 2.79 3.14 -28.83
N LYS A 132 3.50 3.88 -29.68
CA LYS A 132 4.16 3.38 -30.91
C LYS A 132 5.28 2.36 -30.66
N PHE A 133 5.74 2.20 -29.41
CA PHE A 133 6.81 1.29 -29.07
C PHE A 133 6.34 -0.12 -28.73
N PHE A 134 5.02 -0.35 -28.70
CA PHE A 134 4.43 -1.64 -28.40
C PHE A 134 3.89 -2.29 -29.68
N SER A 135 4.13 -3.57 -29.84
CA SER A 135 3.46 -4.39 -30.84
C SER A 135 1.99 -4.64 -30.45
N GLU A 136 1.17 -5.07 -31.39
CA GLU A 136 -0.22 -5.47 -31.10
C GLU A 136 -0.27 -6.58 -30.03
N ASP A 137 0.62 -7.58 -30.13
CA ASP A 137 0.67 -8.70 -29.18
C ASP A 137 1.07 -8.24 -27.77
N ALA A 138 2.02 -7.31 -27.65
CA ALA A 138 2.37 -6.71 -26.37
C ALA A 138 1.21 -5.90 -25.77
N LEU A 139 0.44 -5.17 -26.60
CA LEU A 139 -0.75 -4.46 -26.15
C LEU A 139 -1.85 -5.41 -25.68
N LYS A 140 -2.09 -6.52 -26.40
CA LYS A 140 -3.04 -7.57 -26.01
C LYS A 140 -2.65 -8.19 -24.66
N GLU A 141 -1.37 -8.44 -24.44
CA GLU A 141 -0.88 -8.95 -23.16
C GLU A 141 -1.09 -7.95 -22.02
N ILE A 142 -0.82 -6.66 -22.24
CA ILE A 142 -1.14 -5.59 -21.27
C ILE A 142 -2.64 -5.56 -20.98
N MET A 143 -3.48 -5.62 -22.02
CA MET A 143 -4.93 -5.63 -21.85
C MET A 143 -5.40 -6.80 -20.99
N ASN A 144 -4.90 -8.00 -21.24
CA ASN A 144 -5.25 -9.19 -20.47
C ASN A 144 -4.75 -9.11 -19.02
N ASN A 145 -3.49 -8.77 -18.81
CA ASN A 145 -2.88 -8.74 -17.47
C ASN A 145 -3.45 -7.62 -16.59
N CYS A 146 -3.81 -6.49 -17.18
CA CYS A 146 -4.29 -5.31 -16.47
C CYS A 146 -5.81 -5.12 -16.55
N ASN A 147 -6.54 -6.03 -17.19
CA ASN A 147 -7.98 -5.90 -17.47
C ASN A 147 -8.30 -4.55 -18.14
N ALA A 148 -7.44 -4.16 -19.10
CA ALA A 148 -7.62 -2.95 -19.90
C ALA A 148 -8.41 -3.22 -21.18
N GLU A 149 -9.14 -2.22 -21.66
CA GLU A 149 -10.02 -2.32 -22.80
C GLU A 149 -9.72 -1.20 -23.80
N ILE A 150 -10.20 -1.37 -25.05
CA ILE A 150 -10.13 -0.31 -26.05
C ILE A 150 -10.85 0.95 -25.55
N GLY A 151 -10.15 2.07 -25.62
CA GLY A 151 -10.63 3.34 -25.08
C GLY A 151 -10.06 3.70 -23.70
N ASP A 152 -9.37 2.77 -23.04
CA ASP A 152 -8.66 3.04 -21.81
C ASP A 152 -7.33 3.77 -22.08
N SER A 153 -6.83 4.45 -21.05
CA SER A 153 -5.50 5.03 -21.08
C SER A 153 -4.62 4.38 -20.01
N ILE A 154 -3.34 4.27 -20.31
CA ILE A 154 -2.36 3.59 -19.49
C ILE A 154 -1.26 4.58 -19.15
N PHE A 155 -1.05 4.82 -17.85
CA PHE A 155 0.06 5.60 -17.32
C PHE A 155 1.14 4.66 -16.81
N LEU A 156 2.40 4.94 -17.14
CA LEU A 156 3.55 4.07 -16.88
C LEU A 156 4.61 4.80 -16.08
N ALA A 157 5.14 4.14 -15.05
CA ALA A 157 6.34 4.57 -14.35
C ALA A 157 7.37 3.44 -14.31
N CYS A 158 8.65 3.78 -14.42
CA CYS A 158 9.77 2.85 -14.36
C CYS A 158 10.84 3.38 -13.41
N GLY A 159 11.34 2.55 -12.51
CA GLY A 159 12.38 2.90 -11.55
C GLY A 159 12.55 1.85 -10.46
N LYS A 160 13.24 2.21 -9.38
CA LYS A 160 13.37 1.36 -8.21
C LYS A 160 12.02 1.17 -7.54
N GLU A 161 11.76 -0.01 -7.02
CA GLU A 161 10.44 -0.42 -6.51
C GLU A 161 9.86 0.58 -5.50
N LYS A 162 10.58 0.91 -4.43
CA LYS A 162 10.11 1.87 -3.40
C LYS A 162 9.82 3.27 -3.95
N GLU A 163 10.63 3.75 -4.91
CA GLU A 163 10.43 5.07 -5.55
C GLU A 163 9.15 5.07 -6.40
N ILE A 164 8.94 3.98 -7.15
CA ILE A 164 7.77 3.81 -8.01
C ILE A 164 6.49 3.64 -7.20
N GLU A 165 6.52 2.92 -6.10
CA GLU A 165 5.39 2.79 -5.19
C GLU A 165 4.91 4.15 -4.69
N LYS A 166 5.82 4.98 -4.20
CA LYS A 166 5.51 6.31 -3.69
C LYS A 166 4.89 7.21 -4.77
N ILE A 167 5.51 7.28 -5.95
CA ILE A 167 5.00 8.17 -7.01
C ILE A 167 3.67 7.68 -7.58
N LEU A 168 3.47 6.37 -7.75
CA LEU A 168 2.23 5.82 -8.25
C LEU A 168 1.09 5.90 -7.24
N SER A 169 1.36 5.83 -5.95
CA SER A 169 0.38 6.13 -4.91
C SER A 169 -0.18 7.54 -5.06
N LEU A 170 0.71 8.54 -5.15
CA LEU A 170 0.32 9.93 -5.35
C LEU A 170 -0.37 10.15 -6.72
N ALA A 171 0.13 9.51 -7.78
CA ALA A 171 -0.47 9.59 -9.11
C ALA A 171 -1.87 8.98 -9.15
N ARG A 172 -2.10 7.89 -8.43
CA ARG A 172 -3.40 7.25 -8.28
C ARG A 172 -4.44 8.21 -7.69
N GLU A 173 -4.06 8.95 -6.65
CA GLU A 173 -4.92 9.96 -6.02
C GLU A 173 -5.15 11.16 -6.94
N LYS A 174 -4.08 11.69 -7.54
CA LYS A 174 -4.15 12.81 -8.47
C LYS A 174 -5.05 12.51 -9.67
N ILE A 175 -4.85 11.36 -10.33
CA ILE A 175 -5.64 10.95 -11.49
C ILE A 175 -7.10 10.73 -11.09
N ALA A 176 -7.38 10.09 -9.97
CA ALA A 176 -8.74 9.86 -9.51
C ALA A 176 -9.47 11.18 -9.17
N SER A 177 -8.74 12.14 -8.59
CA SER A 177 -9.27 13.49 -8.34
C SER A 177 -9.59 14.25 -9.63
N ASP A 178 -8.66 14.24 -10.61
CA ASP A 178 -8.86 14.94 -11.90
C ASP A 178 -9.96 14.31 -12.75
N LEU A 179 -10.22 13.02 -12.55
CA LEU A 179 -11.33 12.30 -13.21
C LEU A 179 -12.64 12.37 -12.42
N GLU A 180 -12.61 12.88 -11.18
CA GLU A 180 -13.77 12.97 -10.28
C GLU A 180 -14.46 11.61 -10.03
N ILE A 181 -13.67 10.53 -9.96
CA ILE A 181 -14.20 9.16 -9.85
C ILE A 181 -14.35 8.65 -8.41
N ILE A 182 -14.01 9.46 -7.41
CA ILE A 182 -14.15 9.10 -6.00
C ILE A 182 -15.51 9.57 -5.49
N ASN A 183 -16.34 8.64 -5.03
CA ASN A 183 -17.60 8.99 -4.37
C ASN A 183 -17.33 9.53 -2.96
N LYS A 184 -17.61 10.82 -2.74
CA LYS A 184 -17.38 11.50 -1.45
C LYS A 184 -18.43 11.16 -0.39
N ASP A 185 -19.56 10.55 -0.77
CA ASP A 185 -20.65 10.20 0.12
C ASP A 185 -20.56 8.76 0.65
N GLU A 186 -19.36 8.20 0.65
CA GLU A 186 -19.10 6.84 1.10
C GLU A 186 -17.92 6.76 2.07
N PHE A 187 -18.00 5.75 2.96
CA PHE A 187 -16.89 5.30 3.79
C PHE A 187 -16.44 3.92 3.34
N ALA A 188 -15.16 3.79 3.01
CA ALA A 188 -14.53 2.55 2.62
C ALA A 188 -13.48 2.15 3.66
N PHE A 189 -13.86 1.22 4.53
CA PHE A 189 -12.95 0.68 5.55
C PHE A 189 -12.16 -0.51 5.01
N CYS A 190 -10.94 -0.68 5.53
CA CYS A 190 -10.17 -1.92 5.44
C CYS A 190 -9.26 -2.11 6.64
N TRP A 191 -8.83 -3.35 6.83
CA TRP A 191 -7.72 -3.70 7.68
C TRP A 191 -6.48 -3.88 6.81
N ILE A 192 -5.38 -3.28 7.21
CA ILE A 192 -4.06 -3.65 6.72
C ILE A 192 -3.46 -4.59 7.74
N VAL A 193 -3.02 -5.76 7.29
CA VAL A 193 -2.56 -6.87 8.13
C VAL A 193 -1.20 -7.40 7.63
N ASP A 194 -0.61 -8.32 8.37
CA ASP A 194 0.61 -9.02 7.96
C ASP A 194 1.78 -8.09 7.68
N TYR A 195 1.95 -7.09 8.56
CA TYR A 195 3.08 -6.18 8.46
C TYR A 195 4.42 -6.91 8.58
N PRO A 196 5.46 -6.47 7.86
CA PRO A 196 6.82 -6.95 8.11
C PRO A 196 7.24 -6.56 9.53
N MET A 197 7.93 -7.47 10.24
CA MET A 197 8.48 -7.19 11.57
C MET A 197 9.64 -6.21 11.49
N TYR A 198 10.45 -6.34 10.44
CA TYR A 198 11.66 -5.56 10.22
C TYR A 198 11.68 -4.94 8.82
N GLU A 199 12.44 -3.87 8.73
CA GLU A 199 12.83 -3.25 7.46
C GLU A 199 14.32 -2.93 7.47
N TYR A 200 14.90 -2.76 6.29
CA TYR A 200 16.25 -2.24 6.15
C TYR A 200 16.20 -0.72 6.06
N ASP A 201 16.84 -0.04 7.01
CA ASP A 201 16.99 1.41 6.99
C ASP A 201 18.23 1.78 6.18
N ASP A 202 18.02 2.37 5.01
CA ASP A 202 19.09 2.78 4.09
C ASP A 202 19.98 3.90 4.66
N ASN A 203 19.47 4.72 5.58
CA ASN A 203 20.24 5.80 6.21
C ASN A 203 21.13 5.26 7.31
N LEU A 204 20.57 4.40 8.17
CA LEU A 204 21.29 3.77 9.27
C LEU A 204 22.10 2.54 8.83
N LYS A 205 21.89 2.05 7.60
CA LYS A 205 22.50 0.84 7.02
C LYS A 205 22.38 -0.39 7.93
N LYS A 206 21.23 -0.54 8.56
CA LYS A 206 20.95 -1.65 9.47
C LYS A 206 19.48 -2.09 9.40
N ILE A 207 19.22 -3.28 9.92
CA ILE A 207 17.85 -3.77 10.13
C ILE A 207 17.26 -3.06 11.35
N THR A 208 16.05 -2.56 11.21
CA THR A 208 15.25 -1.92 12.25
C THR A 208 13.86 -2.54 12.30
N PHE A 209 13.12 -2.33 13.38
CA PHE A 209 11.71 -2.65 13.40
C PHE A 209 10.96 -1.73 12.44
N SER A 210 10.06 -2.31 11.63
CA SER A 210 9.32 -1.50 10.65
C SER A 210 8.26 -0.63 11.32
N HIS A 211 7.56 -1.14 12.33
CA HIS A 211 6.48 -0.44 13.04
C HIS A 211 6.56 -0.69 14.55
N ASN A 212 5.71 -1.58 15.11
CA ASN A 212 5.64 -1.83 16.54
C ASN A 212 6.56 -2.99 16.96
N PRO A 213 7.65 -2.72 17.71
CA PRO A 213 8.63 -3.74 18.11
C PRO A 213 8.07 -4.78 19.11
N PHE A 214 6.93 -4.46 19.74
CA PHE A 214 6.30 -5.33 20.73
C PHE A 214 5.22 -6.24 20.14
N SER A 215 5.11 -6.30 18.82
CA SER A 215 4.20 -7.21 18.15
C SER A 215 4.68 -8.65 18.22
N MET A 216 3.74 -9.60 18.29
CA MET A 216 4.04 -11.02 18.17
C MET A 216 4.37 -11.34 16.70
N PRO A 217 5.51 -12.01 16.42
CA PRO A 217 5.76 -12.53 15.07
C PRO A 217 4.75 -13.61 14.71
N GLN A 218 4.46 -13.74 13.42
CA GLN A 218 3.57 -14.77 12.91
C GLN A 218 4.30 -16.12 12.77
N GLY A 219 3.56 -17.20 12.98
CA GLY A 219 4.08 -18.56 12.90
C GLY A 219 4.54 -19.10 14.26
N LYS A 220 5.04 -20.33 14.25
CA LYS A 220 5.62 -20.95 15.46
C LYS A 220 7.04 -20.43 15.65
N ILE A 221 7.43 -20.23 16.91
CA ILE A 221 8.74 -19.65 17.27
C ILE A 221 9.89 -20.50 16.72
N GLU A 222 9.71 -21.81 16.70
CA GLU A 222 10.72 -22.78 16.21
C GLU A 222 10.88 -22.74 14.68
N GLU A 223 9.87 -22.23 13.97
CA GLU A 223 9.84 -22.12 12.50
C GLU A 223 10.34 -20.76 12.00
N LEU A 224 10.54 -19.79 12.91
CA LEU A 224 11.00 -18.44 12.54
C LEU A 224 12.45 -18.46 12.02
N ASN A 225 12.63 -17.97 10.81
CA ASN A 225 13.96 -17.85 10.20
C ASN A 225 14.64 -16.54 10.64
N PHE A 226 15.37 -16.58 11.75
CA PHE A 226 16.07 -15.41 12.27
C PHE A 226 17.31 -15.00 11.45
N GLU A 227 17.75 -15.84 10.50
CA GLU A 227 18.82 -15.48 9.56
C GLU A 227 18.28 -14.62 8.40
N LYS A 228 16.95 -14.63 8.19
CA LYS A 228 16.27 -13.82 7.20
C LYS A 228 15.18 -12.95 7.84
N PRO A 229 15.56 -12.00 8.69
CA PRO A 229 14.61 -11.26 9.51
C PRO A 229 13.62 -10.43 8.70
N LEU A 230 13.98 -9.98 7.49
CA LEU A 230 13.08 -9.22 6.61
C LEU A 230 11.89 -10.06 6.06
N GLU A 231 11.94 -11.39 6.17
CA GLU A 231 10.84 -12.28 5.81
C GLU A 231 9.86 -12.50 6.98
N ILE A 232 10.22 -12.10 8.21
CA ILE A 232 9.38 -12.28 9.40
C ILE A 232 8.22 -11.27 9.36
N LYS A 233 6.99 -11.76 9.42
CA LYS A 233 5.78 -10.96 9.56
C LYS A 233 5.34 -10.88 11.02
N ALA A 234 4.66 -9.81 11.37
CA ALA A 234 4.08 -9.58 12.70
C ALA A 234 2.56 -9.62 12.67
N TYR A 235 1.94 -10.03 13.77
CA TYR A 235 0.50 -9.84 14.01
C TYR A 235 0.22 -8.38 14.38
N GLN A 236 0.51 -7.51 13.43
CA GLN A 236 0.21 -6.09 13.49
C GLN A 236 -0.88 -5.77 12.48
N TYR A 237 -1.73 -4.81 12.82
CA TYR A 237 -2.87 -4.44 11.99
C TYR A 237 -3.26 -2.99 12.21
N ASP A 238 -3.65 -2.34 11.11
CA ASP A 238 -4.20 -0.99 11.12
C ASP A 238 -5.60 -1.00 10.51
N ILE A 239 -6.50 -0.20 11.08
CA ILE A 239 -7.79 0.08 10.45
C ILE A 239 -7.70 1.39 9.70
N VAL A 240 -8.04 1.35 8.42
CA VAL A 240 -7.99 2.48 7.50
C VAL A 240 -9.38 2.77 6.97
N CYS A 241 -9.72 4.05 6.87
CA CYS A 241 -10.95 4.52 6.23
C CYS A 241 -10.63 5.70 5.32
N ASN A 242 -11.02 5.58 4.03
CA ASN A 242 -10.86 6.67 3.05
C ASN A 242 -9.42 7.23 2.97
N GLY A 243 -8.41 6.35 3.04
CA GLY A 243 -7.01 6.77 3.00
C GLY A 243 -6.43 7.24 4.33
N ILE A 244 -7.20 7.20 5.42
CA ILE A 244 -6.79 7.67 6.75
C ILE A 244 -6.71 6.48 7.70
N GLU A 245 -5.54 6.29 8.32
CA GLU A 245 -5.37 5.36 9.44
C GLU A 245 -6.14 5.87 10.64
N LEU A 246 -7.15 5.13 11.06
CA LEU A 246 -7.95 5.46 12.25
C LEU A 246 -7.36 4.89 13.52
N SER A 247 -6.67 3.78 13.42
CA SER A 247 -6.10 3.09 14.56
C SER A 247 -5.06 2.09 14.15
N SER A 248 -4.07 1.88 15.00
CA SER A 248 -3.05 0.84 14.91
C SER A 248 -3.12 -0.08 16.12
N GLY A 249 -2.84 -1.36 15.90
CA GLY A 249 -2.86 -2.39 16.94
C GLY A 249 -1.96 -3.57 16.64
N ALA A 250 -1.85 -4.46 17.62
CA ALA A 250 -1.10 -5.70 17.47
C ALA A 250 -1.57 -6.77 18.47
N ILE A 251 -1.34 -8.03 18.13
CA ILE A 251 -1.17 -9.07 19.14
C ILE A 251 0.22 -8.89 19.75
N ARG A 252 0.30 -8.79 21.04
CA ARG A 252 1.54 -8.42 21.75
C ARG A 252 2.45 -9.61 21.99
N ASN A 253 3.74 -9.39 21.82
CA ASN A 253 4.75 -10.33 22.30
C ASN A 253 4.81 -10.23 23.83
N HIS A 254 4.42 -11.31 24.50
CA HIS A 254 4.38 -11.43 25.95
C HIS A 254 5.43 -12.41 26.48
N LEU A 255 6.36 -12.85 25.64
CA LEU A 255 7.41 -13.82 25.95
C LEU A 255 8.77 -13.11 26.06
N PRO A 256 9.36 -12.97 27.27
CA PRO A 256 10.62 -12.26 27.45
C PRO A 256 11.77 -12.78 26.59
N GLU A 257 11.95 -14.11 26.51
CA GLU A 257 13.03 -14.72 25.73
C GLU A 257 12.91 -14.41 24.23
N LEU A 258 11.67 -14.44 23.70
CA LEU A 258 11.42 -14.06 22.31
C LEU A 258 11.68 -12.56 22.09
N MET A 259 11.31 -11.72 23.06
CA MET A 259 11.56 -10.28 23.00
C MET A 259 13.06 -9.98 22.92
N TYR A 260 13.89 -10.58 23.79
CA TYR A 260 15.34 -10.43 23.73
C TYR A 260 15.90 -10.81 22.34
N LYS A 261 15.43 -11.93 21.80
CA LYS A 261 15.88 -12.42 20.49
C LYS A 261 15.49 -11.47 19.35
N LEU A 262 14.25 -11.00 19.34
CA LEU A 262 13.77 -10.07 18.31
C LEU A 262 14.50 -8.72 18.37
N PHE A 263 14.71 -8.18 19.57
CA PHE A 263 15.41 -6.91 19.74
C PHE A 263 16.90 -7.00 19.39
N SER A 264 17.54 -8.15 19.63
CA SER A 264 18.95 -8.35 19.26
C SER A 264 19.18 -8.26 17.75
N ILE A 265 18.22 -8.68 16.92
CA ILE A 265 18.26 -8.53 15.45
C ILE A 265 18.30 -7.06 15.04
N ALA A 266 17.57 -6.21 15.75
CA ALA A 266 17.56 -4.76 15.52
C ALA A 266 18.75 -4.04 16.18
N GLY A 267 19.68 -4.79 16.80
CA GLY A 267 20.93 -4.27 17.36
C GLY A 267 20.84 -3.77 18.80
N TYR A 268 19.78 -4.15 19.53
CA TYR A 268 19.66 -3.84 20.96
C TYR A 268 20.24 -4.99 21.79
N ASP A 269 21.10 -4.71 22.77
CA ASP A 269 21.57 -5.71 23.70
C ASP A 269 20.57 -5.94 24.86
N LYS A 270 20.77 -7.05 25.58
CA LYS A 270 19.86 -7.42 26.66
C LYS A 270 19.83 -6.38 27.78
N LYS A 271 20.99 -5.81 28.14
CA LYS A 271 21.12 -4.82 29.22
C LYS A 271 20.37 -3.53 28.86
N GLU A 272 20.53 -3.05 27.63
CA GLU A 272 19.82 -1.87 27.15
C GLU A 272 18.29 -2.09 27.18
N LEU A 273 17.85 -3.28 26.82
CA LEU A 273 16.43 -3.63 26.85
C LEU A 273 15.88 -3.66 28.27
N GLU A 274 16.63 -4.28 29.20
CA GLU A 274 16.26 -4.33 30.62
C GLU A 274 16.27 -2.93 31.25
N GLU A 275 17.20 -2.05 30.91
CA GLU A 275 17.22 -0.68 31.43
C GLU A 275 15.98 0.12 30.91
N LYS A 276 15.63 -0.02 29.65
CA LYS A 276 14.50 0.74 29.05
C LYS A 276 13.12 0.18 29.39
N PHE A 277 12.97 -1.14 29.52
CA PHE A 277 11.70 -1.85 29.61
C PHE A 277 11.59 -2.81 30.79
N SER A 278 12.38 -2.60 31.86
CA SER A 278 12.45 -3.47 33.05
C SER A 278 11.07 -3.80 33.63
N GLY A 279 10.20 -2.83 33.80
CA GLY A 279 8.86 -3.04 34.36
C GLY A 279 8.02 -4.02 33.57
N MET A 280 8.02 -3.88 32.23
CA MET A 280 7.28 -4.76 31.34
C MET A 280 7.90 -6.17 31.28
N ILE A 281 9.21 -6.28 31.15
CA ILE A 281 9.92 -7.57 31.11
C ILE A 281 9.73 -8.33 32.42
N ASN A 282 9.86 -7.66 33.56
CA ASN A 282 9.61 -8.26 34.87
C ASN A 282 8.16 -8.77 34.98
N ALA A 283 7.18 -7.96 34.58
CA ALA A 283 5.78 -8.39 34.59
C ALA A 283 5.56 -9.65 33.73
N PHE A 284 6.12 -9.69 32.52
CA PHE A 284 6.00 -10.85 31.64
C PHE A 284 6.70 -12.10 32.17
N SER A 285 7.76 -11.95 32.98
CA SER A 285 8.44 -13.07 33.61
C SER A 285 7.58 -13.83 34.62
N PHE A 286 6.50 -13.21 35.13
CA PHE A 286 5.52 -13.87 36.00
C PHE A 286 4.38 -14.56 35.23
N GLY A 287 4.42 -14.58 33.89
CA GLY A 287 3.46 -15.27 33.05
C GLY A 287 2.29 -14.39 32.62
N ALA A 288 2.54 -13.44 31.73
CA ALA A 288 1.46 -12.66 31.10
C ALA A 288 0.62 -13.53 30.16
N PRO A 289 -0.72 -13.38 30.16
CA PRO A 289 -1.57 -14.08 29.19
C PRO A 289 -1.34 -13.53 27.77
N PRO A 290 -1.61 -14.32 26.73
CA PRO A 290 -1.71 -13.79 25.37
C PRO A 290 -2.71 -12.64 25.33
N HIS A 291 -2.30 -11.51 24.76
CA HIS A 291 -3.13 -10.32 24.68
C HIS A 291 -2.86 -9.52 23.41
N GLY A 292 -3.77 -8.66 23.08
CA GLY A 292 -3.66 -7.73 21.97
C GLY A 292 -4.58 -6.54 22.19
N GLY A 293 -4.45 -5.54 21.34
CA GLY A 293 -5.26 -4.36 21.45
C GLY A 293 -5.08 -3.43 20.25
N ILE A 294 -5.86 -2.36 20.28
CA ILE A 294 -5.86 -1.32 19.27
C ILE A 294 -6.20 0.02 19.93
N ALA A 295 -5.66 1.11 19.43
CA ALA A 295 -5.85 2.45 19.99
C ALA A 295 -6.49 3.40 18.93
N PRO A 296 -7.83 3.52 18.88
CA PRO A 296 -8.51 4.39 17.93
C PRO A 296 -8.20 5.88 18.16
N GLY A 297 -7.82 6.57 17.08
CA GLY A 297 -7.59 8.02 17.06
C GLY A 297 -8.93 8.78 16.97
N ILE A 298 -9.42 9.25 18.09
CA ILE A 298 -10.72 9.93 18.17
C ILE A 298 -10.78 11.15 17.25
N ASP A 299 -9.73 11.97 17.22
CA ASP A 299 -9.67 13.16 16.36
C ASP A 299 -9.82 12.84 14.88
N ARG A 300 -9.18 11.74 14.41
CA ARG A 300 -9.29 11.28 13.02
C ARG A 300 -10.70 10.76 12.70
N ILE A 301 -11.33 10.07 13.64
CA ILE A 301 -12.71 9.59 13.50
C ILE A 301 -13.66 10.79 13.40
N VAL A 302 -13.54 11.77 14.31
CA VAL A 302 -14.37 12.99 14.30
C VAL A 302 -14.16 13.78 13.03
N MET A 303 -12.91 13.94 12.57
CA MET A 303 -12.58 14.61 11.31
C MET A 303 -13.32 13.97 10.11
N LEU A 304 -13.31 12.64 9.99
CA LEU A 304 -14.02 11.94 8.91
C LEU A 304 -15.54 12.10 9.00
N LEU A 305 -16.11 12.00 10.22
CA LEU A 305 -17.54 12.16 10.45
C LEU A 305 -18.00 13.59 10.14
N ALA A 306 -17.18 14.59 10.49
CA ALA A 306 -17.43 16.00 10.18
C ALA A 306 -17.16 16.37 8.71
N GLY A 307 -16.63 15.44 7.91
CA GLY A 307 -16.27 15.69 6.50
C GLY A 307 -15.13 16.69 6.32
N LYS A 308 -14.22 16.75 7.30
CA LYS A 308 -13.04 17.62 7.28
C LYS A 308 -11.81 16.89 6.72
N GLU A 309 -10.89 17.67 6.17
CA GLU A 309 -9.64 17.14 5.59
C GLU A 309 -8.45 17.23 6.58
N ASN A 310 -8.60 18.03 7.63
CA ASN A 310 -7.57 18.25 8.64
C ASN A 310 -8.17 18.24 10.05
N ILE A 311 -7.47 17.61 11.01
CA ILE A 311 -7.86 17.56 12.43
C ILE A 311 -7.86 18.92 13.13
N ARG A 312 -7.29 19.95 12.50
CA ARG A 312 -7.24 21.31 13.04
C ARG A 312 -8.42 22.19 12.60
N GLU A 313 -9.28 21.69 11.74
CA GLU A 313 -10.51 22.33 11.29
C GLU A 313 -11.71 21.98 12.19
#